data_5111e777e63e4aa7f934431b9e38c4ec
#
_entry.id   5111e777e63e4aa7f934431b9e38c4ec
#
_cell.length_a   1.000
_cell.length_b   1.000
_cell.length_c   1.000
_cell.angle_alpha   90.00
_cell.angle_beta   90.00
_cell.angle_gamma   90.00
#
_symmetry.space_group_name_H-M   'P 1'
#
loop_
_entity.id
_entity.type
_entity.pdbx_description
1 polymer ?
#
loop_
_entity_poly.entity_id
_entity_poly.type
_entity_poly.pdbx_seq_one_letter_code
_entity_poly.pdbx_strand_id
1 'polypeptide(L)'
;GPAGTGKTFLAIAKAVEALEERKIARIILSRPAVEAGENLGFLPGALEDKLAPYLRPLYDALNDRLGNKRLKTYLAEGIIEIAPIAYMRGRTLNNAFIVIDEAQNCTYGQLKMLLTRLGWQSTMVMTGDPDQTDLLPGMSGLSQVADRLSALDDVAVIRLEDKDIVRHPLVAAMLTVL
;
A
#
# COMPACT_ATOMS: atom_id res chain seq x y z
N GLY A 1 -6.15 -10.34 -2.36
CA GLY A 1 -7.54 -10.54 -2.86
C GLY A 1 -7.85 -9.64 -4.04
N PRO A 2 -9.01 -9.87 -4.72
CA PRO A 2 -9.38 -9.20 -5.97
C PRO A 2 -9.48 -7.67 -5.87
N ALA A 3 -9.40 -6.99 -7.02
CA ALA A 3 -9.65 -5.55 -7.09
C ALA A 3 -11.10 -5.22 -6.67
N GLY A 4 -11.30 -4.08 -6.01
CA GLY A 4 -12.63 -3.65 -5.56
C GLY A 4 -13.06 -4.24 -4.20
N THR A 5 -12.22 -5.00 -3.51
CA THR A 5 -12.50 -5.53 -2.16
C THR A 5 -12.16 -4.54 -1.03
N GLY A 6 -11.71 -3.32 -1.36
CA GLY A 6 -11.45 -2.26 -0.39
C GLY A 6 -10.15 -2.41 0.41
N LYS A 7 -9.19 -3.23 -0.04
CA LYS A 7 -7.92 -3.50 0.67
C LYS A 7 -7.20 -2.23 1.12
N THR A 8 -6.90 -1.36 0.19
CA THR A 8 -6.18 -0.09 0.44
C THR A 8 -6.96 0.81 1.39
N PHE A 9 -8.27 0.94 1.17
CA PHE A 9 -9.14 1.73 2.03
C PHE A 9 -9.17 1.21 3.47
N LEU A 10 -9.33 -0.10 3.66
CA LEU A 10 -9.34 -0.73 4.98
C LEU A 10 -8.00 -0.56 5.71
N ALA A 11 -6.88 -0.75 5.00
CA ALA A 11 -5.55 -0.56 5.57
C ALA A 11 -5.35 0.88 6.05
N ILE A 12 -5.73 1.87 5.23
CA ILE A 12 -5.62 3.30 5.57
C ILE A 12 -6.60 3.66 6.70
N ALA A 13 -7.82 3.13 6.69
CA ALA A 13 -8.77 3.34 7.78
C ALA A 13 -8.22 2.87 9.14
N LYS A 14 -7.60 1.69 9.16
CA LYS A 14 -6.96 1.16 10.37
C LYS A 14 -5.73 1.96 10.80
N ALA A 15 -4.95 2.47 9.86
CA ALA A 15 -3.82 3.34 10.16
C ALA A 15 -4.28 4.66 10.80
N VAL A 16 -5.32 5.30 10.26
CA VAL A 16 -5.89 6.54 10.80
C VAL A 16 -6.50 6.29 12.18
N GLU A 17 -7.25 5.20 12.37
CA GLU A 17 -7.80 4.80 13.67
C GLU A 17 -6.69 4.67 14.73
N ALA A 18 -5.60 3.95 14.42
CA ALA A 18 -4.46 3.78 15.31
C ALA A 18 -3.76 5.11 15.65
N LEU A 19 -3.67 6.04 14.71
CA LEU A 19 -3.14 7.38 14.93
C LEU A 19 -4.05 8.21 15.85
N GLU A 20 -5.36 8.20 15.62
CA GLU A 20 -6.33 8.92 16.44
C GLU A 20 -6.42 8.37 17.87
N GLU A 21 -6.27 7.07 18.02
CA GLU A 21 -6.18 6.40 19.33
C GLU A 21 -4.80 6.54 20.01
N ARG A 22 -3.85 7.24 19.39
CA ARG A 22 -2.48 7.46 19.88
C ARG A 22 -1.70 6.16 20.13
N LYS A 23 -2.05 5.08 19.44
CA LYS A 23 -1.33 3.81 19.49
C LYS A 23 -0.02 3.87 18.71
N ILE A 24 0.05 4.77 17.74
CA ILE A 24 1.24 5.04 16.91
C ILE A 24 1.43 6.55 16.77
N ALA A 25 2.64 6.97 16.43
CA ALA A 25 2.98 8.39 16.26
C ALA A 25 2.89 8.86 14.81
N ARG A 26 2.98 7.96 13.84
CA ARG A 26 3.02 8.30 12.41
C ARG A 26 2.49 7.20 11.52
N ILE A 27 2.02 7.59 10.34
CA ILE A 27 1.61 6.70 9.27
C ILE A 27 2.62 6.83 8.13
N ILE A 28 3.06 5.69 7.60
CA ILE A 28 3.96 5.64 6.45
C ILE A 28 3.27 4.81 5.36
N LEU A 29 3.02 5.43 4.22
CA LEU A 29 2.41 4.78 3.07
C LEU A 29 3.43 4.67 1.94
N SER A 30 3.50 3.49 1.36
CA SER A 30 4.36 3.24 0.22
C SER A 30 3.64 2.38 -0.82
N ARG A 31 4.00 2.61 -2.07
CA ARG A 31 3.50 1.85 -3.21
C ARG A 31 4.66 1.62 -4.16
N PRO A 32 4.84 0.41 -4.72
CA PRO A 32 5.82 0.19 -5.77
C PRO A 32 5.47 1.04 -6.99
N ALA A 33 6.44 1.76 -7.50
CA ALA A 33 6.33 2.38 -8.80
C ALA A 33 6.63 1.29 -9.84
N VAL A 34 5.60 0.81 -10.52
CA VAL A 34 5.76 -0.09 -11.66
C VAL A 34 5.69 0.75 -12.92
N GLU A 35 6.68 0.62 -13.75
CA GLU A 35 6.65 1.19 -15.09
C GLU A 35 5.67 0.38 -15.95
N ALA A 36 4.41 0.76 -15.93
CA ALA A 36 3.40 0.18 -16.81
C ALA A 36 3.64 0.63 -18.27
N GLY A 37 4.68 0.07 -18.90
CA GLY A 37 4.99 0.31 -20.31
C GLY A 37 5.57 1.69 -20.65
N GLU A 38 5.60 2.64 -19.71
CA GLU A 38 6.21 3.96 -19.86
C GLU A 38 7.37 4.08 -18.86
N ASN A 39 8.58 4.22 -19.39
CA ASN A 39 9.75 4.49 -18.54
C ASN A 39 9.58 5.81 -17.80
N LEU A 40 9.53 5.79 -16.46
CA LEU A 40 9.51 6.99 -15.61
C LEU A 40 10.60 7.99 -16.00
N GLY A 41 11.72 7.52 -16.59
CA GLY A 41 12.80 8.34 -17.11
C GLY A 41 12.42 9.27 -18.26
N PHE A 42 11.37 8.95 -19.03
CA PHE A 42 10.93 9.76 -20.18
C PHE A 42 9.86 10.81 -19.82
N LEU A 43 9.27 10.77 -18.62
CA LEU A 43 8.34 11.81 -18.20
C LEU A 43 9.10 13.08 -17.80
N PRO A 44 8.68 14.28 -18.27
CA PRO A 44 9.28 15.54 -17.86
C PRO A 44 8.93 15.85 -16.39
N GLY A 45 9.85 16.49 -15.68
CA GLY A 45 9.64 16.94 -14.31
C GLY A 45 10.56 16.27 -13.29
N ALA A 46 10.50 16.73 -12.05
CA ALA A 46 11.18 16.13 -10.91
C ALA A 46 10.63 14.73 -10.61
N LEU A 47 11.39 13.89 -9.92
CA LEU A 47 10.99 12.52 -9.57
C LEU A 47 9.64 12.49 -8.83
N GLU A 48 9.41 13.47 -7.96
CA GLU A 48 8.16 13.63 -7.21
C GLU A 48 6.96 13.83 -8.12
N ASP A 49 7.09 14.66 -9.16
CA ASP A 49 6.01 14.88 -10.14
C ASP A 49 5.69 13.62 -10.94
N LYS A 50 6.72 12.81 -11.25
CA LYS A 50 6.58 11.54 -11.98
C LYS A 50 5.89 10.46 -11.14
N LEU A 51 6.09 10.47 -9.83
CA LEU A 51 5.51 9.51 -8.90
C LEU A 51 4.10 9.90 -8.45
N ALA A 52 3.71 11.17 -8.55
CA ALA A 52 2.44 11.69 -8.09
C ALA A 52 1.22 10.89 -8.60
N PRO A 53 1.11 10.49 -9.88
CA PRO A 53 -0.01 9.67 -10.36
C PRO A 53 -0.15 8.33 -9.65
N TYR A 54 0.97 7.68 -9.33
CA TYR A 54 0.98 6.37 -8.65
C TYR A 54 0.59 6.46 -7.18
N LEU A 55 0.88 7.59 -6.55
CA LEU A 55 0.60 7.82 -5.13
C LEU A 55 -0.78 8.43 -4.89
N ARG A 56 -1.42 8.97 -5.92
CA ARG A 56 -2.71 9.66 -5.83
C ARG A 56 -3.80 8.83 -5.14
N PRO A 57 -3.99 7.53 -5.41
CA PRO A 57 -4.99 6.73 -4.71
C PRO A 57 -4.80 6.70 -3.19
N LEU A 58 -3.56 6.78 -2.72
CA LEU A 58 -3.26 6.85 -1.28
C LEU A 58 -3.67 8.21 -0.69
N TYR A 59 -3.39 9.31 -1.42
CA TYR A 59 -3.84 10.66 -1.01
C TYR A 59 -5.35 10.75 -0.96
N ASP A 60 -6.05 10.21 -1.96
CA ASP A 60 -7.50 10.24 -2.04
C ASP A 60 -8.13 9.48 -0.85
N ALA A 61 -7.64 8.27 -0.56
CA ALA A 61 -8.12 7.48 0.57
C ALA A 61 -7.85 8.14 1.93
N LEU A 62 -6.69 8.80 2.11
CA LEU A 62 -6.41 9.60 3.30
C LEU A 62 -7.33 10.80 3.41
N ASN A 63 -7.55 11.51 2.30
CA ASN A 63 -8.40 12.68 2.25
C ASN A 63 -9.85 12.36 2.60
N ASP A 64 -10.36 11.23 2.15
CA ASP A 64 -11.69 10.74 2.50
C ASP A 64 -11.85 10.49 4.01
N ARG A 65 -10.78 10.08 4.69
CA ARG A 65 -10.80 9.80 6.14
C ARG A 65 -10.52 11.01 7.00
N LEU A 66 -9.62 11.88 6.60
CA LEU A 66 -9.11 13.00 7.42
C LEU A 66 -9.69 14.36 7.02
N GLY A 67 -10.10 14.49 5.77
CA GLY A 67 -10.37 15.77 5.15
C GLY A 67 -9.09 16.53 4.78
N ASN A 68 -9.23 17.42 3.79
CA ASN A 68 -8.10 18.11 3.16
C ASN A 68 -7.22 18.92 4.15
N LYS A 69 -7.84 19.59 5.12
CA LYS A 69 -7.12 20.44 6.08
C LYS A 69 -6.22 19.61 6.99
N ARG A 70 -6.75 18.54 7.60
CA ARG A 70 -5.96 17.68 8.51
C ARG A 70 -4.87 16.93 7.74
N LEU A 71 -5.18 16.42 6.54
CA LEU A 71 -4.21 15.74 5.70
C LEU A 71 -3.02 16.65 5.37
N LYS A 72 -3.27 17.87 4.93
CA LYS A 72 -2.19 18.86 4.67
C LYS A 72 -1.33 19.12 5.90
N THR A 73 -1.95 19.31 7.06
CA THR A 73 -1.23 19.52 8.32
C THR A 73 -0.36 18.31 8.66
N TYR A 74 -0.90 17.10 8.61
CA TYR A 74 -0.17 15.89 8.95
C TYR A 74 0.99 15.57 8.00
N LEU A 75 0.82 15.88 6.70
CA LEU A 75 1.91 15.78 5.72
C LEU A 75 3.01 16.80 6.01
N ALA A 76 2.65 18.06 6.29
CA ALA A 76 3.61 19.12 6.60
C ALA A 76 4.39 18.85 7.88
N GLU A 77 3.77 18.25 8.89
CA GLU A 77 4.38 17.90 10.17
C GLU A 77 5.13 16.55 10.15
N GLY A 78 5.07 15.81 9.04
CA GLY A 78 5.68 14.49 8.92
C GLY A 78 4.98 13.39 9.74
N ILE A 79 3.77 13.64 10.23
CA ILE A 79 2.92 12.64 10.90
C ILE A 79 2.46 11.61 9.89
N ILE A 80 2.17 12.03 8.66
CA ILE A 80 1.90 11.15 7.52
C ILE A 80 3.00 11.36 6.49
N GLU A 81 3.61 10.27 6.05
CA GLU A 81 4.61 10.23 4.99
C GLU A 81 4.12 9.33 3.87
N ILE A 82 4.18 9.80 2.64
CA ILE A 82 3.90 9.00 1.45
C ILE A 82 5.16 9.01 0.60
N ALA A 83 5.78 7.85 0.42
CA ALA A 83 7.08 7.74 -0.23
C ALA A 83 7.21 6.45 -1.05
N PRO A 84 8.01 6.46 -2.11
CA PRO A 84 8.36 5.26 -2.86
C PRO A 84 9.09 4.23 -1.98
N ILE A 85 8.98 2.97 -2.34
CA ILE A 85 9.65 1.85 -1.63
C ILE A 85 11.15 2.09 -1.47
N ALA A 86 11.81 2.66 -2.47
CA ALA A 86 13.26 2.92 -2.43
C ALA A 86 13.68 3.80 -1.24
N TYR A 87 12.80 4.70 -0.78
CA TYR A 87 13.08 5.61 0.34
C TYR A 87 12.97 4.94 1.71
N MET A 88 12.49 3.71 1.77
CA MET A 88 12.42 2.92 2.99
C MET A 88 13.75 2.24 3.33
N ARG A 89 14.65 2.12 2.36
CA ARG A 89 15.93 1.42 2.52
C ARG A 89 16.79 2.05 3.62
N GLY A 90 17.35 1.21 4.51
CA GLY A 90 18.24 1.65 5.59
C GLY A 90 17.52 2.29 6.77
N ARG A 91 16.22 2.43 6.75
CA ARG A 91 15.43 3.01 7.84
C ARG A 91 14.98 1.93 8.83
N THR A 92 14.72 2.34 10.06
CA THR A 92 13.96 1.59 11.07
C THR A 92 12.74 2.41 11.44
N LEU A 93 11.56 1.85 11.24
CA LEU A 93 10.29 2.56 11.35
C LEU A 93 9.62 2.21 12.68
N ASN A 94 9.90 3.03 13.70
CA ASN A 94 9.36 2.87 15.05
C ASN A 94 8.07 3.68 15.25
N ASN A 95 7.20 3.21 16.14
CA ASN A 95 5.94 3.88 16.50
C ASN A 95 5.12 4.27 15.27
N ALA A 96 5.06 3.38 14.29
CA ALA A 96 4.49 3.67 12.99
C ALA A 96 3.46 2.62 12.56
N PHE A 97 2.44 3.08 11.83
CA PHE A 97 1.62 2.19 11.02
C PHE A 97 2.07 2.32 9.56
N ILE A 98 2.55 1.22 9.00
CA ILE A 98 3.17 1.18 7.68
C ILE A 98 2.21 0.44 6.75
N VAL A 99 1.85 1.05 5.64
CA VAL A 99 1.04 0.41 4.59
C VAL A 99 1.86 0.33 3.32
N ILE A 100 2.05 -0.89 2.83
CA ILE A 100 2.63 -1.18 1.53
C ILE A 100 1.50 -1.62 0.61
N ASP A 101 1.08 -0.72 -0.25
CA ASP A 101 -0.03 -0.97 -1.18
C ASP A 101 0.48 -1.54 -2.50
N GLU A 102 -0.35 -2.34 -3.20
CA GLU A 102 -0.01 -3.03 -4.45
C GLU A 102 1.27 -3.90 -4.34
N ALA A 103 1.40 -4.60 -3.23
CA ALA A 103 2.60 -5.38 -2.91
C ALA A 103 2.88 -6.54 -3.87
N GLN A 104 1.90 -6.97 -4.70
CA GLN A 104 2.13 -7.92 -5.79
C GLN A 104 3.13 -7.40 -6.82
N ASN A 105 3.32 -6.08 -6.90
CA ASN A 105 4.29 -5.43 -7.77
C ASN A 105 5.67 -5.28 -7.12
N CYS A 106 5.92 -5.99 -6.03
CA CYS A 106 7.22 -6.12 -5.39
C CYS A 106 7.83 -7.48 -5.66
N THR A 107 9.12 -7.51 -5.92
CA THR A 107 9.90 -8.74 -5.92
C THR A 107 10.06 -9.25 -4.48
N TYR A 108 10.40 -10.53 -4.32
CA TYR A 108 10.71 -11.11 -3.01
C TYR A 108 11.78 -10.33 -2.24
N GLY A 109 12.83 -9.89 -2.94
CA GLY A 109 13.92 -9.08 -2.34
C GLY A 109 13.45 -7.73 -1.82
N GLN A 110 12.54 -7.06 -2.56
CA GLN A 110 11.94 -5.80 -2.12
C GLN A 110 11.04 -6.00 -0.89
N LEU A 111 10.19 -7.03 -0.88
CA LEU A 111 9.35 -7.36 0.27
C LEU A 111 10.19 -7.70 1.50
N LYS A 112 11.24 -8.50 1.33
CA LYS A 112 12.19 -8.80 2.41
C LYS A 112 12.84 -7.53 2.96
N MET A 113 13.27 -6.64 2.08
CA MET A 113 13.84 -5.34 2.47
C MET A 113 12.85 -4.51 3.27
N LEU A 114 11.58 -4.42 2.86
CA LEU A 114 10.53 -3.70 3.55
C LEU A 114 10.20 -4.29 4.92
N LEU A 115 10.04 -5.60 5.02
CA LEU A 115 9.75 -6.30 6.27
C LEU A 115 10.83 -6.04 7.33
N THR A 116 12.08 -5.94 6.90
CA THR A 116 13.20 -5.63 7.80
C THR A 116 13.26 -4.16 8.24
N ARG A 117 12.32 -3.32 7.81
CA ARG A 117 12.16 -1.91 8.28
C ARG A 117 11.28 -1.82 9.52
N LEU A 118 10.52 -2.88 9.83
CA LEU A 118 9.62 -2.89 10.98
C LEU A 118 10.41 -2.65 12.27
N GLY A 119 10.07 -1.58 12.95
CA GLY A 119 10.67 -1.19 14.22
C GLY A 119 9.76 -1.46 15.41
N TRP A 120 10.16 -1.00 16.57
CA TRP A 120 9.41 -1.18 17.80
C TRP A 120 8.08 -0.43 17.79
N GLN A 121 7.04 -1.04 18.38
CA GLN A 121 5.69 -0.48 18.48
C GLN A 121 5.10 -0.08 17.12
N SER A 122 5.39 -0.88 16.10
CA SER A 122 4.92 -0.63 14.74
C SER A 122 4.13 -1.80 14.20
N THR A 123 3.19 -1.48 13.33
CA THR A 123 2.39 -2.44 12.57
C THR A 123 2.66 -2.23 11.09
N MET A 124 2.85 -3.31 10.34
CA MET A 124 2.97 -3.25 8.89
C MET A 124 1.83 -4.04 8.23
N VAL A 125 1.15 -3.39 7.31
CA VAL A 125 0.09 -4.00 6.49
C VAL A 125 0.55 -3.98 5.04
N MET A 126 0.54 -5.13 4.39
CA MET A 126 0.77 -5.25 2.95
C MET A 126 -0.55 -5.61 2.28
N THR A 127 -0.96 -4.81 1.30
CA THR A 127 -2.14 -5.08 0.48
C THR A 127 -1.73 -5.47 -0.92
N GLY A 128 -2.49 -6.34 -1.56
CA GLY A 128 -2.19 -6.74 -2.93
C GLY A 128 -3.14 -7.80 -3.47
N ASP A 129 -3.04 -7.99 -4.76
CA ASP A 129 -3.71 -9.05 -5.52
C ASP A 129 -2.64 -9.90 -6.24
N PRO A 130 -2.35 -11.12 -5.77
CA PRO A 130 -1.33 -11.97 -6.38
C PRO A 130 -1.56 -12.26 -7.86
N ASP A 131 -2.82 -12.20 -8.32
CA ASP A 131 -3.22 -12.52 -9.68
C ASP A 131 -3.12 -11.32 -10.64
N GLN A 132 -2.91 -10.11 -10.09
CA GLN A 132 -2.83 -8.85 -10.85
C GLN A 132 -1.44 -8.19 -10.73
N THR A 133 -0.39 -8.91 -11.05
CA THR A 133 0.96 -8.32 -11.05
C THR A 133 1.34 -7.76 -12.41
N ASP A 134 1.94 -6.56 -12.39
CA ASP A 134 2.53 -5.93 -13.57
C ASP A 134 3.98 -6.39 -13.82
N LEU A 135 4.52 -7.20 -12.92
CA LEU A 135 5.86 -7.77 -13.06
C LEU A 135 5.86 -8.93 -14.06
N LEU A 136 7.02 -9.25 -14.59
CA LEU A 136 7.21 -10.45 -15.41
C LEU A 136 6.80 -11.71 -14.63
N PRO A 137 6.31 -12.76 -15.33
CA PRO A 137 5.90 -14.01 -14.69
C PRO A 137 6.96 -14.54 -13.71
N GLY A 138 6.52 -14.92 -12.50
CA GLY A 138 7.39 -15.45 -11.45
C GLY A 138 8.22 -14.41 -10.69
N MET A 139 8.12 -13.12 -11.01
CA MET A 139 8.89 -12.06 -10.33
C MET A 139 8.20 -11.53 -9.07
N SER A 140 6.87 -11.64 -8.96
CA SER A 140 6.15 -11.22 -7.76
C SER A 140 6.50 -12.10 -6.57
N GLY A 141 6.84 -11.45 -5.46
CA GLY A 141 7.19 -12.15 -4.21
C GLY A 141 6.04 -12.27 -3.22
N LEU A 142 4.87 -11.68 -3.49
CA LEU A 142 3.81 -11.53 -2.49
C LEU A 142 3.28 -12.87 -1.97
N SER A 143 2.91 -13.81 -2.85
CA SER A 143 2.41 -15.12 -2.44
C SER A 143 3.44 -15.89 -1.62
N GLN A 144 4.69 -15.91 -2.07
CA GLN A 144 5.77 -16.60 -1.37
C GLN A 144 6.02 -16.02 0.02
N VAL A 145 5.98 -14.70 0.17
CA VAL A 145 6.12 -14.02 1.46
C VAL A 145 4.93 -14.34 2.37
N ALA A 146 3.71 -14.24 1.86
CA ALA A 146 2.51 -14.54 2.61
C ALA A 146 2.51 -15.98 3.15
N ASP A 147 2.85 -16.96 2.31
CA ASP A 147 2.88 -18.37 2.70
C ASP A 147 3.95 -18.65 3.77
N ARG A 148 5.12 -18.04 3.65
CA ARG A 148 6.20 -18.21 4.65
C ARG A 148 5.89 -17.53 5.98
N LEU A 149 5.31 -16.35 5.95
CA LEU A 149 5.01 -15.57 7.15
C LEU A 149 3.76 -16.08 7.88
N SER A 150 2.86 -16.79 7.21
CA SER A 150 1.64 -17.34 7.84
C SER A 150 1.92 -18.34 8.96
N ALA A 151 3.15 -18.84 9.07
CA ALA A 151 3.59 -19.71 10.16
C ALA A 151 3.97 -18.96 11.45
N LEU A 152 4.00 -17.62 11.43
CA LEU A 152 4.35 -16.78 12.58
C LEU A 152 3.08 -16.34 13.32
N ASP A 153 3.05 -16.48 14.63
CA ASP A 153 1.89 -16.14 15.48
C ASP A 153 1.52 -14.64 15.41
N ASP A 154 2.51 -13.77 15.20
CA ASP A 154 2.32 -12.32 15.11
C ASP A 154 1.96 -11.82 13.69
N VAL A 155 1.73 -12.74 12.75
CA VAL A 155 1.39 -12.42 11.36
C VAL A 155 0.03 -13.00 10.99
N ALA A 156 -0.86 -12.13 10.52
CA ALA A 156 -2.15 -12.54 9.97
C ALA A 156 -2.15 -12.40 8.44
N VAL A 157 -2.53 -13.45 7.74
CA VAL A 157 -2.77 -13.43 6.30
C VAL A 157 -4.27 -13.50 6.04
N ILE A 158 -4.86 -12.40 5.58
CA ILE A 158 -6.28 -12.27 5.30
C ILE A 158 -6.49 -12.36 3.80
N ARG A 159 -7.27 -13.34 3.36
CA ARG A 159 -7.62 -13.55 1.95
C ARG A 159 -9.04 -13.05 1.70
N LEU A 160 -9.17 -11.98 0.94
CA LEU A 160 -10.46 -11.51 0.44
C LEU A 160 -10.79 -12.23 -0.86
N GLU A 161 -12.08 -12.48 -1.07
CA GLU A 161 -12.62 -13.28 -2.17
C GLU A 161 -13.56 -12.44 -3.05
N ASP A 162 -14.03 -13.00 -4.15
CA ASP A 162 -14.96 -12.30 -5.07
C ASP A 162 -16.25 -11.83 -4.39
N LYS A 163 -16.72 -12.55 -3.38
CA LYS A 163 -17.89 -12.15 -2.57
C LYS A 163 -17.69 -10.85 -1.77
N ASP A 164 -16.43 -10.48 -1.54
CA ASP A 164 -16.05 -9.26 -0.80
C ASP A 164 -15.93 -8.04 -1.72
N ILE A 165 -16.14 -8.21 -3.03
CA ILE A 165 -16.07 -7.12 -4.00
C ILE A 165 -17.25 -6.18 -3.82
N VAL A 166 -16.97 -4.90 -3.58
CA VAL A 166 -17.97 -3.83 -3.53
C VAL A 166 -17.82 -2.96 -4.77
N ARG A 167 -18.78 -3.07 -5.67
CA ARG A 167 -18.81 -2.30 -6.93
C ARG A 167 -20.16 -1.65 -7.14
N HIS A 168 -20.16 -0.54 -7.87
CA HIS A 168 -21.42 0.03 -8.35
C HIS A 168 -22.17 -1.01 -9.20
N PRO A 169 -23.49 -1.20 -9.02
CA PRO A 169 -24.28 -2.24 -9.74
C PRO A 169 -24.09 -2.19 -11.26
N LEU A 170 -24.00 -0.99 -11.83
CA LEU A 170 -23.77 -0.81 -13.26
C LEU A 170 -22.40 -1.35 -13.70
N VAL A 171 -21.36 -1.17 -12.88
CA VAL A 171 -20.02 -1.71 -13.19
C VAL A 171 -20.06 -3.24 -13.18
N ALA A 172 -20.74 -3.84 -12.19
CA ALA A 172 -20.93 -5.28 -12.15
C ALA A 172 -21.66 -5.79 -13.40
N ALA A 173 -22.73 -5.10 -13.82
CA ALA A 173 -23.47 -5.45 -15.02
C ALA A 173 -22.63 -5.32 -16.31
N MET A 174 -21.85 -4.26 -16.46
CA MET A 174 -20.96 -4.09 -17.61
C MET A 174 -19.93 -5.22 -17.75
N LEU A 175 -19.35 -5.66 -16.64
CA LEU A 175 -18.35 -6.73 -16.65
C LEU A 175 -18.91 -8.12 -17.00
N THR A 176 -20.23 -8.30 -16.96
CA THR A 176 -20.85 -9.55 -17.40
C THR A 176 -21.04 -9.64 -18.92
N VAL A 177 -20.90 -8.52 -19.64
CA VAL A 177 -21.15 -8.44 -21.10
C VAL A 177 -19.91 -8.02 -21.90
N LEU A 178 -18.81 -7.62 -21.22
CA LEU A 178 -17.49 -7.31 -21.80
C LEU A 178 -16.56 -8.51 -21.71
#